data_0284b08312b7096052372e660dffd7cd
#
_entry.id   0284b08312b7096052372e660dffd7cd
#
_cell.length_a   1.000
_cell.length_b   1.000
_cell.length_c   1.000
_cell.angle_alpha   90.00
_cell.angle_beta   90.00
_cell.angle_gamma   90.00
#
_symmetry.space_group_name_H-M   'P 1'
#
loop_
_entity.id
_entity.type
_entity.pdbx_description
1 polymer ?
#
loop_
_entity_poly.entity_id
_entity_poly.type
_entity_poly.pdbx_seq_one_letter_code
_entity_poly.pdbx_strand_id
1 'polypeptide(L)'
;MEQVIEYRSYQEYKQELDTELKKTAEGFVRIGYLLKVARDTSILAESGYDNVVDFARAEYGIDKTQVSRFIHINDKFSQGGYAPELKEEYQGFGYAKLSIMLSLPDSVNEELTPDFSKSEVQQVKDEIDEEKKTTDIEVMLEEKDSVQQSFNTNLEKAV
;
A
#
# COMPACT_ATOMS: atom_id res chain seq x y z
N MET A 1 -1.74 -10.14 -21.59
CA MET A 1 -1.44 -11.23 -20.68
C MET A 1 -0.06 -11.03 -20.08
N GLU A 2 -0.03 -10.95 -18.79
CA GLU A 2 1.24 -10.72 -18.13
C GLU A 2 1.97 -12.01 -17.86
N GLN A 3 3.22 -12.00 -18.18
CA GLN A 3 4.10 -13.10 -17.85
C GLN A 3 5.04 -12.64 -16.76
N VAL A 4 5.11 -13.44 -15.72
CA VAL A 4 6.14 -13.26 -14.69
C VAL A 4 7.48 -13.57 -15.36
N ILE A 5 8.42 -12.62 -15.27
CA ILE A 5 9.76 -12.84 -15.80
C ILE A 5 10.42 -13.91 -14.93
N GLU A 6 10.83 -14.99 -15.56
CA GLU A 6 11.57 -16.02 -14.84
C GLU A 6 13.05 -15.66 -14.80
N TYR A 7 13.59 -15.61 -13.61
CA TYR A 7 15.02 -15.40 -13.40
C TYR A 7 15.72 -16.75 -13.40
N ARG A 8 16.83 -16.84 -14.12
CA ARG A 8 17.60 -18.08 -14.24
C ARG A 8 18.26 -18.49 -12.93
N SER A 9 18.61 -17.52 -12.09
CA SER A 9 19.28 -17.76 -10.84
C SER A 9 18.98 -16.65 -9.83
N TYR A 10 19.21 -16.96 -8.56
CA TYR A 10 19.18 -15.97 -7.49
C TYR A 10 20.14 -14.81 -7.79
N GLN A 11 21.32 -15.10 -8.32
CA GLN A 11 22.32 -14.07 -8.60
C GLN A 11 21.83 -13.06 -9.65
N GLU A 12 21.20 -13.52 -10.71
CA GLU A 12 20.60 -12.66 -11.73
C GLU A 12 19.50 -11.78 -11.15
N TYR A 13 18.62 -12.37 -10.35
CA TYR A 13 17.56 -11.67 -9.63
C TYR A 13 18.14 -10.61 -8.71
N LYS A 14 19.16 -10.95 -7.90
CA LYS A 14 19.75 -10.04 -6.93
C LYS A 14 20.44 -8.85 -7.63
N GLN A 15 21.10 -9.08 -8.75
CA GLN A 15 21.71 -8.00 -9.52
C GLN A 15 20.70 -7.00 -10.01
N GLU A 16 19.54 -7.46 -10.47
CA GLU A 16 18.48 -6.57 -10.91
C GLU A 16 17.92 -5.77 -9.75
N LEU A 17 17.64 -6.41 -8.62
CA LEU A 17 17.18 -5.74 -7.42
C LEU A 17 18.21 -4.72 -6.91
N ASP A 18 19.48 -5.07 -6.87
CA ASP A 18 20.57 -4.15 -6.47
C ASP A 18 20.59 -2.91 -7.35
N THR A 19 20.42 -3.10 -8.67
CA THR A 19 20.39 -1.99 -9.62
C THR A 19 19.21 -1.06 -9.36
N GLU A 20 18.01 -1.60 -9.17
CA GLU A 20 16.80 -0.80 -8.92
C GLU A 20 16.88 -0.06 -7.58
N LEU A 21 17.43 -0.67 -6.55
CA LEU A 21 17.60 -0.02 -5.24
C LEU A 21 18.56 1.16 -5.27
N LYS A 22 19.49 1.20 -6.24
CA LYS A 22 20.42 2.31 -6.44
C LYS A 22 19.83 3.45 -7.25
N LYS A 23 18.76 3.20 -7.99
CA LYS A 23 18.09 4.23 -8.77
C LYS A 23 17.26 5.12 -7.85
N THR A 24 17.06 6.36 -8.29
CA THR A 24 16.16 7.28 -7.60
C THR A 24 14.69 6.91 -7.84
N ALA A 25 13.81 7.71 -7.34
CA ALA A 25 12.37 7.55 -7.16
C ALA A 25 11.54 6.75 -8.20
N GLU A 26 12.02 6.51 -9.38
CA GLU A 26 11.23 5.82 -10.43
C GLU A 26 11.33 4.30 -10.38
N GLY A 27 12.31 3.76 -9.66
CA GLY A 27 12.50 2.30 -9.55
C GLY A 27 11.61 1.60 -8.54
N PHE A 28 10.85 2.35 -7.74
CA PHE A 28 10.10 1.77 -6.61
C PHE A 28 9.03 0.74 -7.04
N VAL A 29 8.38 0.96 -8.16
CA VAL A 29 7.38 0.02 -8.66
C VAL A 29 8.03 -1.30 -9.08
N ARG A 30 9.20 -1.22 -9.67
CA ARG A 30 9.98 -2.39 -10.06
C ARG A 30 10.53 -3.14 -8.83
N ILE A 31 10.95 -2.40 -7.81
CA ILE A 31 11.34 -3.00 -6.53
C ILE A 31 10.17 -3.80 -5.95
N GLY A 32 8.97 -3.24 -5.92
CA GLY A 32 7.78 -3.96 -5.46
C GLY A 32 7.51 -5.22 -6.27
N TYR A 33 7.66 -5.14 -7.59
CA TYR A 33 7.54 -6.29 -8.48
C TYR A 33 8.57 -7.39 -8.13
N LEU A 34 9.82 -7.01 -7.96
CA LEU A 34 10.89 -7.95 -7.63
C LEU A 34 10.69 -8.60 -6.24
N LEU A 35 10.21 -7.84 -5.29
CA LEU A 35 9.86 -8.38 -3.97
C LEU A 35 8.71 -9.38 -4.06
N LYS A 36 7.73 -9.13 -4.92
CA LYS A 36 6.63 -10.08 -5.18
C LYS A 36 7.14 -11.35 -5.86
N VAL A 37 8.07 -11.23 -6.80
CA VAL A 37 8.71 -12.40 -7.42
C VAL A 37 9.38 -13.25 -6.35
N ALA A 38 10.10 -12.63 -5.41
CA ALA A 38 10.75 -13.36 -4.32
C ALA A 38 9.73 -14.04 -3.40
N ARG A 39 8.60 -13.39 -3.14
CA ARG A 39 7.52 -13.94 -2.31
C ARG A 39 6.82 -15.12 -2.99
N ASP A 40 6.57 -15.00 -4.29
CA ASP A 40 5.65 -15.90 -5.01
C ASP A 40 6.36 -17.02 -5.78
N THR A 41 7.69 -16.99 -5.86
CA THR A 41 8.47 -18.00 -6.56
C THR A 41 9.54 -18.58 -5.65
N SER A 42 10.28 -19.56 -6.15
CA SER A 42 11.38 -20.19 -5.42
C SER A 42 12.73 -19.52 -5.64
N ILE A 43 12.75 -18.27 -6.12
CA ILE A 43 14.01 -17.60 -6.47
C ILE A 43 14.95 -17.44 -5.26
N LEU A 44 14.42 -17.37 -4.05
CA LEU A 44 15.24 -17.27 -2.84
C LEU A 44 15.80 -18.61 -2.35
N ALA A 45 15.48 -19.73 -3.01
CA ALA A 45 15.92 -21.04 -2.56
C ALA A 45 17.44 -21.15 -2.38
N GLU A 46 18.21 -20.49 -3.24
CA GLU A 46 19.67 -20.49 -3.20
C GLU A 46 20.26 -19.48 -2.21
N SER A 47 19.42 -18.58 -1.69
CA SER A 47 19.88 -17.48 -0.85
C SER A 47 20.15 -17.86 0.62
N GLY A 48 19.51 -18.91 1.09
CA GLY A 48 19.51 -19.29 2.50
C GLY A 48 18.47 -18.56 3.35
N TYR A 49 17.68 -17.67 2.77
CA TYR A 49 16.60 -16.97 3.46
C TYR A 49 15.28 -17.70 3.28
N ASP A 50 14.48 -17.75 4.35
CA ASP A 50 13.19 -18.46 4.35
C ASP A 50 12.08 -17.67 3.65
N ASN A 51 12.16 -16.35 3.63
CA ASN A 51 11.13 -15.49 3.07
C ASN A 51 11.69 -14.14 2.63
N VAL A 52 10.88 -13.39 1.88
CA VAL A 52 11.30 -12.11 1.32
C VAL A 52 11.55 -11.03 2.38
N VAL A 53 10.85 -11.08 3.51
CA VAL A 53 11.03 -10.08 4.58
C VAL A 53 12.41 -10.23 5.21
N ASP A 54 12.81 -11.47 5.54
CA ASP A 54 14.13 -11.74 6.10
C ASP A 54 15.25 -11.41 5.11
N PHE A 55 15.06 -11.76 3.85
CA PHE A 55 15.97 -11.40 2.76
C PHE A 55 16.17 -9.89 2.65
N ALA A 56 15.08 -9.14 2.57
CA ALA A 56 15.14 -7.68 2.40
C ALA A 56 15.79 -7.00 3.60
N ARG A 57 15.51 -7.46 4.80
CA ARG A 57 16.10 -6.92 6.03
C ARG A 57 17.60 -7.17 6.08
N ALA A 58 18.01 -8.41 5.84
CA ALA A 58 19.42 -8.79 5.96
C ALA A 58 20.29 -8.17 4.87
N GLU A 59 19.81 -8.13 3.64
CA GLU A 59 20.60 -7.67 2.50
C GLU A 59 20.54 -6.16 2.28
N TYR A 60 19.44 -5.52 2.65
CA TYR A 60 19.18 -4.11 2.28
C TYR A 60 18.75 -3.22 3.46
N GLY A 61 18.55 -3.79 4.64
CA GLY A 61 18.06 -3.01 5.77
C GLY A 61 16.62 -2.52 5.62
N ILE A 62 15.85 -3.12 4.72
CA ILE A 62 14.45 -2.77 4.48
C ILE A 62 13.60 -3.58 5.45
N ASP A 63 12.78 -2.89 6.24
CA ASP A 63 11.93 -3.56 7.23
C ASP A 63 10.64 -4.12 6.61
N LYS A 64 9.91 -4.89 7.40
CA LYS A 64 8.66 -5.52 6.97
C LYS A 64 7.63 -4.50 6.47
N THR A 65 7.53 -3.35 7.13
CA THR A 65 6.59 -2.29 6.75
C THR A 65 6.93 -1.72 5.37
N GLN A 66 8.22 -1.49 5.11
CA GLN A 66 8.68 -1.00 3.82
C GLN A 66 8.48 -2.04 2.71
N VAL A 67 8.78 -3.31 2.97
CA VAL A 67 8.52 -4.40 2.02
C VAL A 67 7.04 -4.43 1.67
N SER A 68 6.18 -4.39 2.67
CA SER A 68 4.73 -4.38 2.48
C SER A 68 4.27 -3.19 1.64
N ARG A 69 4.82 -2.02 1.90
CA ARG A 69 4.46 -0.80 1.15
C ARG A 69 4.85 -0.89 -0.31
N PHE A 70 6.06 -1.33 -0.62
CA PHE A 70 6.50 -1.53 -2.01
C PHE A 70 5.59 -2.52 -2.74
N ILE A 71 5.26 -3.62 -2.09
CA ILE A 71 4.38 -4.65 -2.65
C ILE A 71 2.98 -4.08 -2.90
N HIS A 72 2.41 -3.35 -1.94
CA HIS A 72 1.08 -2.77 -2.07
C HIS A 72 1.02 -1.70 -3.16
N ILE A 73 2.06 -0.88 -3.31
CA ILE A 73 2.14 0.08 -4.42
C ILE A 73 2.10 -0.67 -5.76
N ASN A 74 2.84 -1.75 -5.87
CA ASN A 74 2.81 -2.56 -7.08
C ASN A 74 1.42 -3.18 -7.29
N ASP A 75 0.82 -3.77 -6.25
CA ASP A 75 -0.51 -4.36 -6.33
C ASP A 75 -1.54 -3.37 -6.86
N LYS A 76 -1.51 -2.14 -6.37
CA LYS A 76 -2.55 -1.15 -6.64
C LYS A 76 -2.31 -0.32 -7.89
N PHE A 77 -1.07 0.01 -8.19
CA PHE A 77 -0.73 1.01 -9.21
C PHE A 77 0.06 0.49 -10.39
N SER A 78 0.50 -0.77 -10.41
CA SER A 78 1.17 -1.33 -11.56
C SER A 78 0.19 -1.86 -12.60
N GLN A 79 0.66 -2.01 -13.83
CA GLN A 79 -0.14 -2.56 -14.92
C GLN A 79 -0.58 -3.97 -14.57
N GLY A 80 -1.90 -4.18 -14.53
CA GLY A 80 -2.47 -5.47 -14.17
C GLY A 80 -2.26 -5.89 -12.72
N GLY A 81 -1.66 -5.06 -11.89
CA GLY A 81 -1.41 -5.36 -10.48
C GLY A 81 -0.21 -6.26 -10.22
N TYR A 82 0.54 -6.63 -11.24
CA TYR A 82 1.74 -7.46 -11.10
C TYR A 82 2.66 -7.22 -12.29
N ALA A 83 3.31 -6.07 -12.30
CA ALA A 83 4.19 -5.67 -13.41
C ALA A 83 5.28 -4.74 -12.91
N PRO A 84 6.41 -4.65 -13.63
CA PRO A 84 7.49 -3.74 -13.25
C PRO A 84 7.21 -2.26 -13.57
N GLU A 85 6.08 -1.95 -14.19
CA GLU A 85 5.72 -0.61 -14.62
C GLU A 85 4.40 -0.16 -14.03
N LEU A 86 4.29 1.15 -13.77
CA LEU A 86 3.05 1.77 -13.33
C LEU A 86 2.02 1.81 -14.45
N LYS A 87 0.74 1.78 -14.08
CA LYS A 87 -0.33 2.16 -14.99
C LYS A 87 -0.08 3.56 -15.51
N GLU A 88 -0.51 3.82 -16.74
CA GLU A 88 -0.26 5.11 -17.40
C GLU A 88 -0.75 6.29 -16.55
N GLU A 89 -1.93 6.18 -15.95
CA GLU A 89 -2.52 7.23 -15.12
C GLU A 89 -1.75 7.53 -13.84
N TYR A 90 -0.86 6.64 -13.42
CA TYR A 90 -0.06 6.82 -12.20
C TYR A 90 1.39 7.17 -12.45
N GLN A 91 1.79 7.25 -13.71
CA GLN A 91 3.13 7.70 -14.06
C GLN A 91 3.32 9.17 -13.64
N GLY A 92 4.50 9.48 -13.11
CA GLY A 92 4.82 10.82 -12.67
C GLY A 92 4.47 11.16 -11.22
N PHE A 93 3.72 10.30 -10.51
CA PHE A 93 3.37 10.59 -9.11
C PHE A 93 4.55 10.47 -8.14
N GLY A 94 5.39 9.47 -8.31
CA GLY A 94 6.50 9.20 -7.40
C GLY A 94 6.07 8.43 -6.14
N TYR A 95 7.07 7.89 -5.45
CA TYR A 95 6.88 6.99 -4.32
C TYR A 95 6.09 7.62 -3.15
N ALA A 96 6.44 8.86 -2.79
CA ALA A 96 5.84 9.51 -1.62
C ALA A 96 4.34 9.73 -1.78
N LYS A 97 3.91 10.21 -2.95
CA LYS A 97 2.49 10.43 -3.23
C LYS A 97 1.73 9.11 -3.31
N LEU A 98 2.26 8.13 -4.03
CA LEU A 98 1.61 6.82 -4.16
C LEU A 98 1.52 6.11 -2.82
N SER A 99 2.49 6.30 -1.93
CA SER A 99 2.42 5.75 -0.56
C SER A 99 1.23 6.30 0.21
N ILE A 100 0.96 7.59 0.09
CA ILE A 100 -0.22 8.22 0.70
C ILE A 100 -1.50 7.69 0.04
N MET A 101 -1.49 7.58 -1.28
CA MET A 101 -2.64 7.16 -2.08
C MET A 101 -3.04 5.69 -1.83
N LEU A 102 -2.18 4.88 -1.22
CA LEU A 102 -2.53 3.51 -0.84
C LEU A 102 -3.72 3.43 0.11
N SER A 103 -3.88 4.43 0.97
CA SER A 103 -4.96 4.47 1.95
C SER A 103 -6.18 5.24 1.47
N LEU A 104 -6.15 5.80 0.26
CA LEU A 104 -7.28 6.53 -0.31
C LEU A 104 -8.19 5.59 -1.11
N PRO A 105 -9.52 5.88 -1.16
CA PRO A 105 -10.42 5.17 -2.07
C PRO A 105 -9.99 5.33 -3.52
N ASP A 106 -10.25 4.32 -4.34
CA ASP A 106 -9.90 4.35 -5.76
C ASP A 106 -10.56 5.52 -6.49
N SER A 107 -11.81 5.86 -6.12
CA SER A 107 -12.53 7.00 -6.70
C SER A 107 -11.82 8.33 -6.46
N VAL A 108 -11.15 8.47 -5.33
CA VAL A 108 -10.36 9.67 -5.01
C VAL A 108 -9.05 9.65 -5.79
N ASN A 109 -8.37 8.52 -5.83
CA ASN A 109 -7.13 8.37 -6.57
C ASN A 109 -7.28 8.71 -8.06
N GLU A 110 -8.42 8.35 -8.65
CA GLU A 110 -8.72 8.61 -10.06
C GLU A 110 -8.78 10.11 -10.38
N GLU A 111 -9.10 10.94 -9.39
CA GLU A 111 -9.18 12.40 -9.56
C GLU A 111 -7.86 13.12 -9.32
N LEU A 112 -6.89 12.45 -8.72
CA LEU A 112 -5.58 13.02 -8.48
C LEU A 112 -4.70 12.96 -9.73
N THR A 113 -3.88 14.00 -9.93
CA THR A 113 -2.92 14.06 -11.03
C THR A 113 -1.52 14.30 -10.48
N PRO A 114 -0.46 14.04 -11.27
CA PRO A 114 0.90 14.31 -10.82
C PRO A 114 1.19 15.76 -10.42
N ASP A 115 0.35 16.69 -10.87
CA ASP A 115 0.48 18.12 -10.54
C ASP A 115 0.17 18.42 -9.08
N PHE A 116 -0.59 17.56 -8.41
CA PHE A 116 -0.80 17.69 -6.97
C PHE A 116 0.51 17.48 -6.23
N SER A 117 0.85 18.40 -5.32
CA SER A 117 2.02 18.23 -4.48
C SER A 117 1.78 17.14 -3.43
N LYS A 118 2.87 16.65 -2.84
CA LYS A 118 2.77 15.72 -1.72
C LYS A 118 1.89 16.29 -0.60
N SER A 119 2.07 17.57 -0.28
CA SER A 119 1.28 18.24 0.76
C SER A 119 -0.21 18.27 0.41
N GLU A 120 -0.54 18.52 -0.86
CA GLU A 120 -1.93 18.51 -1.31
C GLU A 120 -2.56 17.12 -1.22
N VAL A 121 -1.82 16.09 -1.62
CA VAL A 121 -2.29 14.69 -1.50
C VAL A 121 -2.49 14.32 -0.02
N GLN A 122 -1.55 14.73 0.84
CA GLN A 122 -1.67 14.50 2.28
C GLN A 122 -2.89 15.22 2.87
N GLN A 123 -3.17 16.43 2.41
CA GLN A 123 -4.35 17.18 2.84
C GLN A 123 -5.65 16.45 2.46
N VAL A 124 -5.72 15.91 1.26
CA VAL A 124 -6.88 15.10 0.81
C VAL A 124 -7.07 13.91 1.74
N LYS A 125 -5.99 13.21 2.07
CA LYS A 125 -6.04 12.08 2.99
C LYS A 125 -6.52 12.52 4.37
N ASP A 126 -5.98 13.61 4.90
CA ASP A 126 -6.35 14.13 6.22
C ASP A 126 -7.84 14.49 6.29
N GLU A 127 -8.37 15.10 5.24
CA GLU A 127 -9.79 15.44 5.14
C GLU A 127 -10.66 14.20 5.11
N ILE A 128 -10.27 13.18 4.36
CA ILE A 128 -11.01 11.91 4.30
C ILE A 128 -10.98 11.19 5.64
N ASP A 129 -9.82 11.14 6.29
CA ASP A 129 -9.67 10.53 7.61
C ASP A 129 -10.52 11.26 8.66
N GLU A 130 -10.59 12.58 8.58
CA GLU A 130 -11.41 13.41 9.48
C GLU A 130 -12.91 13.15 9.27
N GLU A 131 -13.37 13.12 8.03
CA GLU A 131 -14.76 12.77 7.70
C GLU A 131 -15.13 11.38 8.21
N LYS A 132 -14.24 10.41 8.05
CA LYS A 132 -14.45 9.06 8.53
C LYS A 132 -14.57 9.02 10.05
N LYS A 133 -13.72 9.74 10.77
CA LYS A 133 -13.77 9.85 12.23
C LYS A 133 -15.08 10.47 12.68
N THR A 134 -15.51 11.54 12.04
CA THR A 134 -16.76 12.25 12.36
C THR A 134 -17.94 11.31 12.19
N THR A 135 -17.99 10.58 11.08
CA THR A 135 -19.04 9.60 10.81
C THR A 135 -19.06 8.49 11.85
N ASP A 136 -17.90 7.95 12.21
CA ASP A 136 -17.79 6.90 13.23
C ASP A 136 -18.26 7.41 14.59
N ILE A 137 -17.91 8.64 14.96
CA ILE A 137 -18.35 9.27 16.21
C ILE A 137 -19.87 9.48 16.19
N GLU A 138 -20.44 9.96 15.09
CA GLU A 138 -21.88 10.16 14.93
C GLU A 138 -22.64 8.85 15.11
N VAL A 139 -22.17 7.76 14.49
CA VAL A 139 -22.76 6.43 14.64
C VAL A 139 -22.71 5.98 16.10
N MET A 140 -21.59 6.15 16.77
CA MET A 140 -21.45 5.82 18.19
C MET A 140 -22.39 6.61 19.08
N LEU A 141 -22.57 7.90 18.81
CA LEU A 141 -23.49 8.75 19.56
C LEU A 141 -24.94 8.34 19.34
N GLU A 142 -25.34 8.00 18.12
CA GLU A 142 -26.67 7.50 17.81
C GLU A 142 -26.96 6.20 18.55
N GLU A 143 -26.04 5.27 18.59
CA GLU A 143 -26.17 4.01 19.34
C GLU A 143 -26.32 4.28 20.85
N LYS A 144 -25.55 5.20 21.40
CA LYS A 144 -25.62 5.60 22.79
C LYS A 144 -26.98 6.21 23.16
N ASP A 145 -27.49 7.08 22.30
CA ASP A 145 -28.79 7.72 22.47
C ASP A 145 -29.91 6.68 22.44
N SER A 146 -29.86 5.71 21.54
CA SER A 146 -30.82 4.63 21.44
C SER A 146 -30.85 3.78 22.72
N VAL A 147 -29.69 3.44 23.27
CA VAL A 147 -29.58 2.68 24.51
C VAL A 147 -30.14 3.50 25.68
N GLN A 148 -29.85 4.79 25.74
CA GLN A 148 -30.34 5.68 26.81
C GLN A 148 -31.85 5.81 26.77
N GLN A 149 -32.44 5.95 25.59
CA GLN A 149 -33.88 6.01 25.41
C GLN A 149 -34.58 4.73 25.87
N SER A 150 -34.02 3.57 25.49
CA SER A 150 -34.55 2.27 25.93
C SER A 150 -34.50 2.12 27.45
N PHE A 151 -33.42 2.55 28.08
CA PHE A 151 -33.27 2.53 29.52
C PHE A 151 -34.32 3.42 30.22
N ASN A 152 -34.50 4.63 29.74
CA ASN A 152 -35.49 5.57 30.30
C ASN A 152 -36.91 5.03 30.14
N THR A 153 -37.26 4.45 29.02
CA THR A 153 -38.56 3.84 28.78
C THR A 153 -38.82 2.70 29.77
N ASN A 154 -37.83 1.85 30.01
CA ASN A 154 -37.95 0.75 30.98
C ASN A 154 -38.12 1.27 32.42
N LEU A 155 -37.43 2.34 32.80
CA LEU A 155 -37.59 2.98 34.10
C LEU A 155 -39.00 3.52 34.29
N GLU A 156 -39.58 4.18 33.27
CA GLU A 156 -40.93 4.72 33.32
C GLU A 156 -41.97 3.60 33.48
N LYS A 157 -41.76 2.47 32.83
CA LYS A 157 -42.63 1.30 32.93
C LYS A 157 -42.56 0.62 34.28
N ALA A 158 -41.44 0.75 34.99
CA ALA A 158 -41.21 0.13 36.29
C ALA A 158 -41.84 0.95 37.44
N VAL A 159 -42.24 2.18 37.16
CA VAL A 159 -42.94 3.06 38.11
C VAL A 159 -44.43 2.97 37.86
#